data_9f2028995b6b57c7db798bb89ade2eb7
#
_entry.id   9f2028995b6b57c7db798bb89ade2eb7
#
_cell.length_a   1.000
_cell.length_b   1.000
_cell.length_c   1.000
_cell.angle_alpha   90.00
_cell.angle_beta   90.00
_cell.angle_gamma   90.00
#
_symmetry.space_group_name_H-M   'P 1'
#
loop_
_entity.id
_entity.type
_entity.pdbx_description
1 polymer ?
#
loop_
_entity_poly.entity_id
_entity_poly.type
_entity_poly.pdbx_seq_one_letter_code
_entity_poly.pdbx_strand_id
1 'polypeptide(L)'
;MNWFGNKITPRKSEVPAPKGIYLARGLGFPAVEMIGFAVAGIEDIDPIPKMIGEVAGILFCIIGLIHIMIYLSQIYKFNKYTPKWDKGRGFFDRFALEINRMDETGACPSSCDSDMQYHLKLQRNRLDAMNLRMHSQIFPSKDEGASTISSTVRSPWYSSDINREQIIRKLSFEDAAGKNIYHHNVGYIMSQTVIHSPDDNRCQNLPVACPNCGAMAKVGQLEQGCEYCSTRFSIRDLFPYVTNTYLVRSNTSTKNSVVFTVSLLFGIAAVFVATLLYGKIHWGYSFAKNLFYAYLVSVVGGGFAGLIFADIVLIISASNRDGMRHIPMFKFIGAKGKIARVIKQYDPNFLYEKFEGQVISLIKMAVFTEDPDNLASYQPTARDPQFDRIVDMIYGGAMILQDAHTNGNMLSMTLRTWWSSYTYENGRIRKKGDLIDVTIIRNVANMQAPGFSISAVGCPQCGGSFDAVRQRNCPFCGNTYHMENENWVIADMKLL
;
A
#
# COMPACT_ATOMS: atom_id res chain seq x y z
N MET A 1 -13.70 -7.64 -28.41
CA MET A 1 -14.06 -6.47 -27.60
C MET A 1 -12.77 -5.72 -27.30
N ASN A 2 -12.64 -4.48 -27.79
CA ASN A 2 -11.46 -3.65 -27.55
C ASN A 2 -11.41 -3.22 -26.08
N TRP A 3 -10.70 -3.92 -25.24
CA TRP A 3 -10.49 -3.62 -23.81
C TRP A 3 -9.76 -2.29 -23.58
N PHE A 4 -9.10 -1.75 -24.61
CA PHE A 4 -8.25 -0.56 -24.58
C PHE A 4 -8.71 0.53 -25.52
N GLY A 5 -9.94 0.44 -25.99
CA GLY A 5 -10.45 1.26 -27.07
C GLY A 5 -10.89 2.67 -26.72
N ASN A 6 -10.34 3.31 -25.70
CA ASN A 6 -10.44 4.76 -25.59
C ASN A 6 -9.21 5.27 -24.84
N LYS A 7 -8.38 6.09 -25.48
CA LYS A 7 -7.50 7.01 -24.78
C LYS A 7 -8.39 7.83 -23.86
N ILE A 8 -8.46 7.45 -22.58
CA ILE A 8 -9.18 8.22 -21.59
C ILE A 8 -8.35 9.49 -21.38
N THR A 9 -8.74 10.54 -22.08
CA THR A 9 -8.25 11.88 -21.77
C THR A 9 -8.75 12.22 -20.37
N PRO A 10 -7.88 12.73 -19.47
CA PRO A 10 -8.33 13.15 -18.16
C PRO A 10 -9.42 14.18 -18.36
N ARG A 11 -10.60 13.98 -17.77
CA ARG A 11 -11.60 15.04 -17.66
C ARG A 11 -10.93 16.20 -16.93
N LYS A 12 -10.92 17.38 -17.52
CA LYS A 12 -10.51 18.59 -16.81
C LYS A 12 -11.39 18.70 -15.56
N SER A 13 -10.78 18.93 -14.42
CA SER A 13 -11.52 19.20 -13.19
C SER A 13 -12.44 20.40 -13.43
N GLU A 14 -13.71 20.27 -13.11
CA GLU A 14 -14.66 21.38 -13.13
C GLU A 14 -14.36 22.38 -12.01
N VAL A 15 -13.58 21.95 -11.02
CA VAL A 15 -13.15 22.79 -9.91
C VAL A 15 -11.77 23.36 -10.23
N PRO A 16 -11.60 24.68 -10.16
CA PRO A 16 -10.30 25.30 -10.41
C PRO A 16 -9.26 24.83 -9.39
N ALA A 17 -8.01 24.68 -9.84
CA ALA A 17 -6.90 24.33 -8.96
C ALA A 17 -6.76 25.34 -7.82
N PRO A 18 -6.33 24.91 -6.60
CA PRO A 18 -6.14 25.80 -5.47
C PRO A 18 -5.18 26.92 -5.83
N LYS A 19 -5.60 28.17 -5.59
CA LYS A 19 -4.77 29.32 -5.88
C LYS A 19 -3.74 29.51 -4.78
N GLY A 20 -2.47 29.28 -5.06
CA GLY A 20 -1.35 29.43 -4.12
C GLY A 20 -1.24 30.83 -3.49
N ILE A 21 -1.86 31.86 -4.12
CA ILE A 21 -1.93 33.21 -3.57
C ILE A 21 -2.60 33.26 -2.18
N TYR A 22 -3.58 32.39 -1.90
CA TYR A 22 -4.22 32.34 -0.59
C TYR A 22 -3.28 31.78 0.48
N LEU A 23 -2.45 30.79 0.14
CA LEU A 23 -1.43 30.29 1.04
C LEU A 23 -0.35 31.36 1.28
N ALA A 24 0.13 32.01 0.22
CA ALA A 24 1.12 33.07 0.32
C ALA A 24 0.63 34.25 1.18
N ARG A 25 -0.63 34.66 1.02
CA ARG A 25 -1.25 35.71 1.87
C ARG A 25 -1.44 35.21 3.30
N GLY A 26 -1.90 33.99 3.49
CA GLY A 26 -2.11 33.40 4.82
C GLY A 26 -0.83 33.30 5.65
N LEU A 27 0.31 33.08 5.01
CA LEU A 27 1.62 33.10 5.68
C LEU A 27 2.26 34.47 5.72
N GLY A 28 2.00 35.32 4.71
CA GLY A 28 2.62 36.64 4.58
C GLY A 28 2.04 37.67 5.54
N PHE A 29 0.73 37.70 5.78
CA PHE A 29 0.12 38.66 6.69
C PHE A 29 0.68 38.55 8.11
N PRO A 30 0.77 37.38 8.75
CA PRO A 30 1.42 37.23 10.03
C PRO A 30 2.91 37.56 10.00
N ALA A 31 3.63 37.33 8.90
CA ALA A 31 5.05 37.68 8.77
C ALA A 31 5.29 39.22 8.71
N VAL A 32 4.42 39.95 8.04
CA VAL A 32 4.47 41.42 8.01
C VAL A 32 4.22 41.99 9.40
N GLU A 33 3.33 41.37 10.16
CA GLU A 33 3.08 41.76 11.55
C GLU A 33 4.29 41.56 12.46
N MET A 34 5.08 40.48 12.23
CA MET A 34 6.34 40.29 12.97
C MET A 34 7.29 41.47 12.84
N ILE A 35 7.33 42.10 11.66
CA ILE A 35 8.13 43.32 11.43
C ILE A 35 7.51 44.51 12.21
N GLY A 36 6.19 44.62 12.21
CA GLY A 36 5.46 45.64 12.98
C GLY A 36 5.70 45.51 14.48
N PHE A 37 5.70 44.30 15.05
CA PHE A 37 6.02 44.04 16.45
C PHE A 37 7.49 44.30 16.81
N ALA A 38 8.40 43.98 15.91
CA ALA A 38 9.82 44.30 16.09
C ALA A 38 10.05 45.80 16.17
N VAL A 39 9.31 46.58 15.37
CA VAL A 39 9.34 48.06 15.39
C VAL A 39 8.63 48.60 16.64
N ALA A 40 7.47 48.03 17.05
CA ALA A 40 6.72 48.45 18.25
C ALA A 40 7.41 48.05 19.59
N GLY A 41 8.42 47.18 19.54
CA GLY A 41 9.28 46.82 20.67
C GLY A 41 10.32 47.90 21.05
N ILE A 42 10.41 48.97 20.30
CA ILE A 42 11.25 50.14 20.60
C ILE A 42 10.56 50.91 21.74
N GLU A 43 11.25 51.10 22.87
CA GLU A 43 10.70 51.60 24.14
C GLU A 43 10.15 53.04 24.12
N ASP A 44 10.45 53.84 23.08
CA ASP A 44 10.12 55.26 22.98
C ASP A 44 8.90 55.61 22.08
N ILE A 45 7.99 54.68 21.82
CA ILE A 45 6.82 54.96 20.98
C ILE A 45 5.62 55.34 21.87
N ASP A 46 4.94 56.45 21.52
CA ASP A 46 3.69 56.89 22.14
C ASP A 46 2.64 55.76 22.27
N PRO A 47 1.83 55.75 23.36
CA PRO A 47 0.89 54.67 23.63
C PRO A 47 -0.22 54.48 22.55
N ILE A 48 -0.60 55.53 21.84
CA ILE A 48 -1.65 55.49 20.80
C ILE A 48 -1.19 54.70 19.54
N PRO A 49 -0.02 55.03 18.93
CA PRO A 49 0.51 54.23 17.83
C PRO A 49 0.75 52.78 18.21
N LYS A 50 1.15 52.48 19.43
CA LYS A 50 1.35 51.13 19.94
C LYS A 50 0.05 50.33 20.00
N MET A 51 -1.02 50.91 20.50
CA MET A 51 -2.36 50.30 20.54
C MET A 51 -2.92 50.05 19.13
N ILE A 52 -2.73 51.00 18.21
CA ILE A 52 -3.14 50.86 16.81
C ILE A 52 -2.38 49.69 16.15
N GLY A 53 -1.08 49.56 16.39
CA GLY A 53 -0.25 48.46 15.89
C GLY A 53 -0.71 47.10 16.41
N GLU A 54 -1.05 47.01 17.70
CA GLU A 54 -1.55 45.75 18.32
C GLU A 54 -2.91 45.34 17.74
N VAL A 55 -3.84 46.27 17.53
CA VAL A 55 -5.14 45.98 16.92
C VAL A 55 -5.00 45.59 15.45
N ALA A 56 -4.15 46.27 14.69
CA ALA A 56 -3.86 45.95 13.30
C ALA A 56 -3.25 44.55 13.18
N GLY A 57 -2.35 44.19 14.08
CA GLY A 57 -1.73 42.91 14.15
C GLY A 57 -2.71 41.74 14.36
N ILE A 58 -3.60 41.89 15.32
CA ILE A 58 -4.66 40.89 15.54
C ILE A 58 -5.52 40.74 14.29
N LEU A 59 -5.87 41.81 13.60
CA LEU A 59 -6.62 41.76 12.35
C LEU A 59 -5.86 41.05 11.24
N PHE A 60 -4.57 41.30 11.08
CA PHE A 60 -3.74 40.60 10.09
C PHE A 60 -3.62 39.12 10.36
N CYS A 61 -3.49 38.69 11.62
CA CYS A 61 -3.50 37.26 11.98
C CYS A 61 -4.85 36.62 11.65
N ILE A 62 -5.96 37.25 11.97
CA ILE A 62 -7.30 36.72 11.63
C ILE A 62 -7.47 36.64 10.12
N ILE A 63 -7.07 37.65 9.37
CA ILE A 63 -7.12 37.64 7.90
C ILE A 63 -6.23 36.53 7.34
N GLY A 64 -5.03 36.35 7.90
CA GLY A 64 -4.11 35.25 7.53
C GLY A 64 -4.74 33.87 7.72
N LEU A 65 -5.35 33.64 8.88
CA LEU A 65 -6.06 32.38 9.18
C LEU A 65 -7.23 32.13 8.20
N ILE A 66 -8.01 33.17 7.91
CA ILE A 66 -9.11 33.07 6.93
C ILE A 66 -8.57 32.63 5.54
N HIS A 67 -7.46 33.21 5.10
CA HIS A 67 -6.85 32.85 3.82
C HIS A 67 -6.33 31.40 3.81
N ILE A 68 -5.74 30.92 4.90
CA ILE A 68 -5.34 29.51 5.04
C ILE A 68 -6.57 28.61 4.99
N MET A 69 -7.65 28.96 5.68
CA MET A 69 -8.89 28.16 5.64
C MET A 69 -9.50 28.12 4.23
N ILE A 70 -9.50 29.24 3.51
CA ILE A 70 -9.96 29.28 2.11
C ILE A 70 -9.09 28.36 1.24
N TYR A 71 -7.77 28.41 1.38
CA TYR A 71 -6.85 27.55 0.64
C TYR A 71 -7.09 26.08 0.92
N LEU A 72 -7.19 25.69 2.20
CA LEU A 72 -7.50 24.31 2.61
C LEU A 72 -8.86 23.85 2.08
N SER A 73 -9.87 24.71 2.11
CA SER A 73 -11.18 24.43 1.53
C SER A 73 -11.11 24.21 0.02
N GLN A 74 -10.28 25.00 -0.70
CA GLN A 74 -10.05 24.81 -2.13
C GLN A 74 -9.33 23.51 -2.43
N ILE A 75 -8.30 23.14 -1.64
CA ILE A 75 -7.63 21.84 -1.75
C ILE A 75 -8.63 20.70 -1.55
N TYR A 76 -9.46 20.79 -0.50
CA TYR A 76 -10.47 19.78 -0.22
C TYR A 76 -11.45 19.62 -1.38
N LYS A 77 -12.01 20.73 -1.89
CA LYS A 77 -12.93 20.72 -3.03
C LYS A 77 -12.25 20.17 -4.30
N PHE A 78 -11.03 20.63 -4.60
CA PHE A 78 -10.27 20.16 -5.74
C PHE A 78 -10.02 18.65 -5.67
N ASN A 79 -9.57 18.13 -4.54
CA ASN A 79 -9.31 16.70 -4.36
C ASN A 79 -10.60 15.86 -4.37
N LYS A 80 -11.72 16.42 -3.87
CA LYS A 80 -13.01 15.74 -3.84
C LYS A 80 -13.65 15.64 -5.24
N TYR A 81 -13.60 16.73 -6.02
CA TYR A 81 -14.32 16.84 -7.28
C TYR A 81 -13.43 16.74 -8.52
N THR A 82 -12.11 16.63 -8.37
CA THR A 82 -11.25 16.36 -9.53
C THR A 82 -11.38 14.89 -9.91
N PRO A 83 -11.82 14.59 -11.14
CA PRO A 83 -11.89 13.22 -11.63
C PRO A 83 -10.51 12.58 -11.56
N LYS A 84 -10.39 11.50 -10.81
CA LYS A 84 -9.16 10.73 -10.78
C LYS A 84 -9.09 9.88 -12.05
N TRP A 85 -7.89 9.61 -12.52
CA TRP A 85 -7.68 8.82 -13.75
C TRP A 85 -8.24 7.41 -13.57
N ASP A 86 -9.07 6.99 -14.51
CA ASP A 86 -9.76 5.69 -14.50
C ASP A 86 -9.05 4.65 -15.40
N LYS A 87 -7.72 4.68 -15.44
CA LYS A 87 -6.93 3.76 -16.29
C LYS A 87 -7.01 2.29 -15.85
N GLY A 88 -7.34 2.03 -14.60
CA GLY A 88 -7.31 0.69 -14.01
C GLY A 88 -8.68 0.02 -13.87
N ARG A 89 -9.77 0.73 -14.13
CA ARG A 89 -11.11 0.22 -13.82
C ARG A 89 -11.47 -1.05 -14.58
N GLY A 90 -11.08 -1.16 -15.85
CA GLY A 90 -11.33 -2.35 -16.63
C GLY A 90 -10.68 -3.63 -16.08
N PHE A 91 -9.50 -3.51 -15.47
CA PHE A 91 -8.83 -4.62 -14.79
C PHE A 91 -9.54 -4.95 -13.48
N PHE A 92 -9.96 -3.94 -12.74
CA PHE A 92 -10.74 -4.13 -11.51
C PHE A 92 -12.07 -4.83 -11.79
N ASP A 93 -12.86 -4.33 -12.73
CA ASP A 93 -14.18 -4.88 -13.05
C ASP A 93 -14.07 -6.36 -13.46
N ARG A 94 -13.06 -6.71 -14.24
CA ARG A 94 -12.78 -8.09 -14.61
C ARG A 94 -12.39 -8.95 -13.40
N PHE A 95 -11.44 -8.48 -12.60
CA PHE A 95 -11.01 -9.18 -11.39
C PHE A 95 -12.16 -9.37 -10.42
N ALA A 96 -12.97 -8.33 -10.16
CA ALA A 96 -14.12 -8.41 -9.27
C ALA A 96 -15.16 -9.42 -9.78
N LEU A 97 -15.41 -9.45 -11.08
CA LEU A 97 -16.31 -10.42 -11.68
C LEU A 97 -15.79 -11.86 -11.51
N GLU A 98 -14.50 -12.09 -11.76
CA GLU A 98 -13.88 -13.41 -11.69
C GLU A 98 -13.78 -13.90 -10.24
N ILE A 99 -13.37 -13.05 -9.28
CA ILE A 99 -13.29 -13.42 -7.87
C ILE A 99 -14.68 -13.71 -7.28
N ASN A 100 -15.71 -12.96 -7.69
CA ASN A 100 -17.08 -13.19 -7.24
C ASN A 100 -17.68 -14.49 -7.79
N ARG A 101 -17.16 -14.99 -8.92
CA ARG A 101 -17.57 -16.28 -9.49
C ARG A 101 -16.74 -17.45 -8.97
N MET A 102 -15.62 -17.19 -8.31
CA MET A 102 -14.72 -18.24 -7.82
C MET A 102 -15.43 -19.23 -6.88
N ASP A 103 -16.37 -18.73 -6.06
CA ASP A 103 -17.16 -19.55 -5.14
C ASP A 103 -18.01 -20.59 -5.87
N GLU A 104 -18.56 -20.24 -7.04
CA GLU A 104 -19.43 -21.09 -7.84
C GLU A 104 -18.64 -22.04 -8.75
N THR A 105 -17.61 -21.51 -9.41
CA THR A 105 -16.88 -22.23 -10.47
C THR A 105 -15.64 -22.95 -9.96
N GLY A 106 -15.10 -22.54 -8.82
CA GLY A 106 -13.82 -23.01 -8.31
C GLY A 106 -12.60 -22.51 -9.08
N ALA A 107 -12.81 -21.75 -10.16
CA ALA A 107 -11.74 -21.25 -11.00
C ALA A 107 -11.11 -19.99 -10.37
N CYS A 108 -9.78 -19.98 -10.24
CA CYS A 108 -9.07 -18.79 -9.81
C CYS A 108 -9.17 -17.67 -10.87
N PRO A 109 -9.19 -16.39 -10.45
CA PRO A 109 -9.23 -15.27 -11.37
C PRO A 109 -8.05 -15.29 -12.35
N SER A 110 -8.33 -15.22 -13.65
CA SER A 110 -7.30 -15.13 -14.70
C SER A 110 -6.73 -13.74 -14.88
N SER A 111 -7.43 -12.73 -14.35
CA SER A 111 -7.05 -11.31 -14.41
C SER A 111 -6.11 -10.87 -13.29
N CYS A 112 -5.65 -11.78 -12.44
CA CYS A 112 -4.59 -11.53 -11.47
C CYS A 112 -3.32 -12.31 -11.85
N ASP A 113 -2.21 -11.98 -11.16
CA ASP A 113 -0.94 -12.68 -11.35
C ASP A 113 -0.98 -14.12 -10.85
N SER A 114 0.00 -14.93 -11.32
CA SER A 114 0.11 -16.35 -10.97
C SER A 114 0.32 -16.58 -9.47
N ASP A 115 1.01 -15.69 -8.79
CA ASP A 115 1.28 -15.82 -7.35
C ASP A 115 0.00 -15.66 -6.54
N MET A 116 -0.86 -14.71 -6.93
CA MET A 116 -2.19 -14.59 -6.32
C MET A 116 -3.07 -15.80 -6.63
N GLN A 117 -3.10 -16.26 -7.87
CA GLN A 117 -3.85 -17.48 -8.22
C GLN A 117 -3.43 -18.67 -7.38
N TYR A 118 -2.12 -18.82 -7.18
CA TYR A 118 -1.57 -19.92 -6.41
C TYR A 118 -1.93 -19.86 -4.94
N HIS A 119 -1.74 -18.71 -4.27
CA HIS A 119 -2.11 -18.64 -2.86
C HIS A 119 -3.63 -18.74 -2.63
N LEU A 120 -4.48 -18.27 -3.57
CA LEU A 120 -5.94 -18.49 -3.50
C LEU A 120 -6.29 -19.98 -3.59
N LYS A 121 -5.58 -20.73 -4.45
CA LYS A 121 -5.74 -22.18 -4.56
C LYS A 121 -5.33 -22.90 -3.26
N LEU A 122 -4.18 -22.51 -2.68
CA LEU A 122 -3.73 -23.08 -1.40
C LEU A 122 -4.73 -22.77 -0.28
N GLN A 123 -5.23 -21.54 -0.21
CA GLN A 123 -6.25 -21.13 0.76
C GLN A 123 -7.52 -21.99 0.60
N ARG A 124 -7.97 -22.22 -0.62
CA ARG A 124 -9.13 -23.06 -0.88
C ARG A 124 -8.91 -24.50 -0.43
N ASN A 125 -7.78 -25.12 -0.76
CA ASN A 125 -7.45 -26.47 -0.31
C ASN A 125 -7.53 -26.58 1.22
N ARG A 126 -7.00 -25.60 1.93
CA ARG A 126 -7.09 -25.53 3.41
C ARG A 126 -8.52 -25.43 3.92
N LEU A 127 -9.34 -24.59 3.29
CA LEU A 127 -10.76 -24.49 3.65
C LEU A 127 -11.49 -25.79 3.44
N ASP A 128 -11.25 -26.47 2.32
CA ASP A 128 -11.84 -27.76 1.99
C ASP A 128 -11.39 -28.85 3.00
N ALA A 129 -10.10 -28.87 3.39
CA ALA A 129 -9.59 -29.78 4.43
C ALA A 129 -10.23 -29.54 5.81
N MET A 130 -10.64 -28.31 6.11
CA MET A 130 -11.35 -27.95 7.32
C MET A 130 -12.88 -28.09 7.22
N ASN A 131 -13.41 -28.53 6.07
CA ASN A 131 -14.85 -28.53 5.76
C ASN A 131 -15.50 -27.16 5.94
N LEU A 132 -14.82 -26.10 5.51
CA LEU A 132 -15.31 -24.73 5.54
C LEU A 132 -15.56 -24.22 4.12
N ARG A 133 -16.60 -23.43 3.95
CA ARG A 133 -16.85 -22.64 2.74
C ARG A 133 -16.65 -21.16 3.03
N MET A 134 -15.83 -20.50 2.23
CA MET A 134 -15.61 -19.06 2.29
C MET A 134 -16.26 -18.39 1.09
N HIS A 135 -17.24 -17.51 1.36
CA HIS A 135 -17.83 -16.65 0.34
C HIS A 135 -17.20 -15.28 0.40
N SER A 136 -16.58 -14.86 -0.68
CA SER A 136 -15.86 -13.60 -0.79
C SER A 136 -16.33 -12.83 -2.02
N GLN A 137 -17.10 -11.78 -1.80
CA GLN A 137 -17.60 -10.91 -2.87
C GLN A 137 -16.98 -9.52 -2.78
N ILE A 138 -16.55 -8.97 -3.90
CA ILE A 138 -15.92 -7.67 -4.02
C ILE A 138 -16.82 -6.74 -4.82
N PHE A 139 -17.05 -5.56 -4.28
CA PHE A 139 -17.84 -4.50 -4.93
C PHE A 139 -17.07 -3.19 -4.92
N PRO A 140 -17.25 -2.33 -5.93
CA PRO A 140 -16.69 -0.98 -5.88
C PRO A 140 -17.31 -0.22 -4.69
N SER A 141 -16.51 0.63 -4.04
CA SER A 141 -17.03 1.55 -3.02
C SER A 141 -18.00 2.53 -3.67
N LYS A 142 -19.11 2.85 -2.97
CA LYS A 142 -20.10 3.84 -3.45
C LYS A 142 -19.56 5.27 -3.52
N ASP A 143 -18.44 5.55 -2.91
CA ASP A 143 -17.78 6.84 -2.99
C ASP A 143 -17.12 6.98 -4.37
N GLU A 144 -17.82 7.62 -5.31
CA GLU A 144 -17.37 7.89 -6.68
C GLU A 144 -16.02 8.66 -6.76
N GLY A 145 -15.55 9.19 -5.66
CA GLY A 145 -14.24 9.86 -5.53
C GLY A 145 -13.10 8.98 -5.06
N ALA A 146 -13.31 7.69 -4.86
CA ALA A 146 -12.37 6.80 -4.17
C ALA A 146 -11.48 5.98 -5.10
N SER A 147 -11.65 6.04 -6.41
CA SER A 147 -10.78 5.33 -7.34
C SER A 147 -9.56 6.18 -7.69
N THR A 148 -8.52 5.72 -7.48
CA THR A 148 -7.30 5.31 -8.10
C THR A 148 -6.30 6.33 -8.55
N ILE A 149 -5.27 6.39 -7.82
CA ILE A 149 -4.02 6.98 -8.28
C ILE A 149 -3.29 5.92 -9.08
N SER A 150 -3.11 6.10 -10.38
CA SER A 150 -2.11 5.37 -11.11
C SER A 150 -0.80 6.14 -11.00
N SER A 151 0.26 5.50 -10.52
CA SER A 151 1.61 5.99 -10.73
C SER A 151 2.22 5.21 -11.88
N THR A 152 2.67 5.91 -12.90
CA THR A 152 3.37 5.27 -14.02
C THR A 152 4.86 5.28 -13.74
N VAL A 153 5.48 4.10 -13.75
CA VAL A 153 6.94 3.93 -13.69
C VAL A 153 7.42 3.43 -15.04
N ARG A 154 8.40 4.12 -15.59
CA ARG A 154 9.05 3.73 -16.85
C ARG A 154 10.33 2.99 -16.55
N SER A 155 10.44 1.77 -17.06
CA SER A 155 11.70 1.02 -17.08
C SER A 155 12.30 1.05 -18.50
N PRO A 156 13.55 0.62 -18.68
CA PRO A 156 14.15 0.50 -20.02
C PRO A 156 13.40 -0.44 -20.96
N TRP A 157 12.63 -1.40 -20.41
CA TRP A 157 11.97 -2.46 -21.21
C TRP A 157 10.45 -2.33 -21.27
N TYR A 158 9.81 -1.67 -20.30
CA TYR A 158 8.35 -1.56 -20.20
C TYR A 158 7.93 -0.34 -19.39
N SER A 159 6.68 -0.01 -19.46
CA SER A 159 6.02 0.89 -18.49
C SER A 159 5.08 0.11 -17.59
N SER A 160 5.05 0.45 -16.32
CA SER A 160 4.14 -0.15 -15.35
C SER A 160 3.24 0.89 -14.73
N ASP A 161 1.96 0.59 -14.65
CA ASP A 161 0.96 1.39 -13.96
C ASP A 161 0.54 0.68 -12.66
N ILE A 162 0.48 1.44 -11.58
CA ILE A 162 -0.03 0.95 -10.30
C ILE A 162 -1.45 1.47 -10.14
N ASN A 163 -2.40 0.57 -10.21
CA ASN A 163 -3.82 0.86 -10.05
C ASN A 163 -4.25 0.54 -8.63
N ARG A 164 -4.98 1.46 -7.99
CA ARG A 164 -5.54 1.27 -6.66
C ARG A 164 -7.01 1.61 -6.69
N GLU A 165 -7.85 0.74 -6.18
CA GLU A 165 -9.28 0.97 -6.10
C GLU A 165 -9.82 0.69 -4.70
N GLN A 166 -10.72 1.56 -4.23
CA GLN A 166 -11.43 1.32 -2.98
C GLN A 166 -12.60 0.38 -3.24
N ILE A 167 -12.62 -0.70 -2.48
CA ILE A 167 -13.59 -1.77 -2.61
C ILE A 167 -14.25 -2.07 -1.26
N ILE A 168 -15.41 -2.67 -1.33
CA ILE A 168 -16.06 -3.31 -0.19
C ILE A 168 -16.01 -4.81 -0.43
N ARG A 169 -15.40 -5.55 0.50
CA ARG A 169 -15.43 -7.02 0.50
C ARG A 169 -16.50 -7.51 1.47
N LYS A 170 -17.45 -8.27 0.96
CA LYS A 170 -18.37 -9.05 1.77
C LYS A 170 -17.74 -10.43 1.97
N LEU A 171 -17.52 -10.80 3.21
CA LEU A 171 -16.91 -12.05 3.60
C LEU A 171 -17.85 -12.81 4.53
N SER A 172 -18.10 -14.08 4.22
CA SER A 172 -18.78 -15.00 5.13
C SER A 172 -18.14 -16.37 5.11
N PHE A 173 -18.28 -17.10 6.21
CA PHE A 173 -17.83 -18.48 6.34
C PHE A 173 -19.01 -19.36 6.76
N GLU A 174 -19.12 -20.52 6.14
CA GLU A 174 -20.08 -21.54 6.46
C GLU A 174 -19.36 -22.81 6.90
N ASP A 175 -19.93 -23.53 7.86
CA ASP A 175 -19.47 -24.82 8.32
C ASP A 175 -19.97 -25.97 7.40
N ALA A 176 -19.59 -27.20 7.73
CA ALA A 176 -19.99 -28.42 6.99
C ALA A 176 -21.49 -28.62 6.91
N ALA A 177 -22.26 -28.05 7.82
CA ALA A 177 -23.73 -28.10 7.83
C ALA A 177 -24.38 -26.96 7.03
N GLY A 178 -23.60 -26.11 6.38
CA GLY A 178 -24.10 -24.93 5.66
C GLY A 178 -24.54 -23.78 6.57
N LYS A 179 -24.19 -23.83 7.86
CA LYS A 179 -24.53 -22.76 8.80
C LYS A 179 -23.50 -21.65 8.69
N ASN A 180 -23.97 -20.42 8.54
CA ASN A 180 -23.13 -19.25 8.58
C ASN A 180 -22.55 -19.04 10.00
N ILE A 181 -21.22 -19.16 10.13
CA ILE A 181 -20.50 -19.02 11.41
C ILE A 181 -19.79 -17.68 11.54
N TYR A 182 -19.68 -16.92 10.44
CA TYR A 182 -19.08 -15.59 10.44
C TYR A 182 -19.50 -14.80 9.20
N HIS A 183 -19.80 -13.51 9.38
CA HIS A 183 -19.97 -12.59 8.26
C HIS A 183 -19.42 -11.21 8.59
N HIS A 184 -18.86 -10.53 7.60
CA HIS A 184 -18.33 -9.18 7.77
C HIS A 184 -18.19 -8.43 6.45
N ASN A 185 -18.48 -7.13 6.48
CA ASN A 185 -18.31 -6.23 5.34
C ASN A 185 -17.23 -5.20 5.67
N VAL A 186 -16.16 -5.19 4.91
CA VAL A 186 -14.99 -4.32 5.18
C VAL A 186 -14.53 -3.64 3.91
N GLY A 187 -14.15 -2.36 4.06
CA GLY A 187 -13.48 -1.60 3.02
C GLY A 187 -11.99 -1.96 2.90
N TYR A 188 -11.55 -2.19 1.67
CA TYR A 188 -10.15 -2.43 1.32
C TYR A 188 -9.74 -1.52 0.17
N ILE A 189 -8.44 -1.42 -0.05
CA ILE A 189 -7.84 -0.91 -1.28
C ILE A 189 -7.30 -2.11 -2.03
N MET A 190 -7.78 -2.35 -3.23
CA MET A 190 -7.16 -3.28 -4.15
C MET A 190 -6.03 -2.56 -4.87
N SER A 191 -4.85 -3.17 -4.93
CA SER A 191 -3.70 -2.68 -5.67
C SER A 191 -3.33 -3.68 -6.75
N GLN A 192 -3.18 -3.21 -7.99
CA GLN A 192 -2.71 -4.01 -9.12
C GLN A 192 -1.56 -3.29 -9.81
N THR A 193 -0.52 -4.03 -10.16
CA THR A 193 0.56 -3.55 -11.01
C THR A 193 0.38 -4.13 -12.41
N VAL A 194 0.18 -3.26 -13.39
CA VAL A 194 -0.05 -3.64 -14.79
C VAL A 194 1.12 -3.18 -15.63
N ILE A 195 1.70 -4.09 -16.37
CA ILE A 195 2.80 -3.82 -17.29
C ILE A 195 2.24 -3.63 -18.70
N HIS A 196 2.68 -2.56 -19.33
CA HIS A 196 2.35 -2.20 -20.70
C HIS A 196 3.58 -2.34 -21.60
N SER A 197 3.36 -2.81 -22.83
CA SER A 197 4.37 -2.77 -23.88
C SER A 197 4.71 -1.32 -24.21
N PRO A 198 5.99 -0.96 -24.29
CA PRO A 198 6.39 0.31 -24.87
C PRO A 198 6.13 0.30 -26.38
N ASP A 199 5.87 1.49 -26.95
CA ASP A 199 5.56 1.65 -28.39
C ASP A 199 6.75 1.28 -29.31
N ASP A 200 7.96 1.16 -28.76
CA ASP A 200 9.22 0.95 -29.49
C ASP A 200 9.79 -0.48 -29.40
N ASN A 201 8.96 -1.44 -29.03
CA ASN A 201 9.31 -2.87 -28.95
C ASN A 201 10.51 -3.21 -28.03
N ARG A 202 10.88 -2.37 -27.09
CA ARG A 202 11.96 -2.63 -26.12
C ARG A 202 11.72 -3.90 -25.29
N CYS A 203 10.48 -4.37 -25.23
CA CYS A 203 10.10 -5.55 -24.46
C CYS A 203 10.45 -6.89 -25.13
N GLN A 204 11.01 -6.92 -26.35
CA GLN A 204 11.27 -8.16 -27.08
C GLN A 204 12.17 -9.16 -26.33
N ASN A 205 13.11 -8.67 -25.54
CA ASN A 205 14.00 -9.51 -24.72
C ASN A 205 13.41 -9.87 -23.35
N LEU A 206 12.19 -9.47 -23.08
CA LEU A 206 11.53 -9.71 -21.80
C LEU A 206 11.09 -11.16 -21.69
N PRO A 207 11.49 -11.92 -20.64
CA PRO A 207 11.00 -13.26 -20.42
C PRO A 207 9.56 -13.23 -19.94
N VAL A 208 8.70 -14.00 -20.59
CA VAL A 208 7.28 -14.19 -20.23
C VAL A 208 6.93 -15.67 -20.33
N ALA A 209 5.95 -16.11 -19.54
CA ALA A 209 5.40 -17.44 -19.70
C ALA A 209 4.50 -17.48 -20.93
N CYS A 210 4.66 -18.51 -21.77
CA CYS A 210 3.77 -18.72 -22.91
C CYS A 210 2.33 -18.90 -22.43
N PRO A 211 1.36 -18.10 -22.90
CA PRO A 211 -0.02 -18.18 -22.44
C PRO A 211 -0.70 -19.53 -22.71
N ASN A 212 -0.18 -20.30 -23.68
CA ASN A 212 -0.76 -21.60 -24.04
C ASN A 212 -0.18 -22.77 -23.23
N CYS A 213 1.15 -22.86 -23.12
CA CYS A 213 1.79 -24.03 -22.49
C CYS A 213 2.54 -23.70 -21.20
N GLY A 214 2.64 -22.42 -20.81
CA GLY A 214 3.35 -21.98 -19.60
C GLY A 214 4.88 -21.98 -19.71
N ALA A 215 5.48 -22.43 -20.82
CA ALA A 215 6.92 -22.44 -20.99
C ALA A 215 7.48 -21.01 -21.06
N MET A 216 8.64 -20.79 -20.43
CA MET A 216 9.32 -19.49 -20.48
C MET A 216 9.92 -19.24 -21.84
N ALA A 217 9.64 -18.09 -22.40
CA ALA A 217 10.21 -17.62 -23.67
C ALA A 217 10.37 -16.10 -23.66
N LYS A 218 11.19 -15.56 -24.53
CA LYS A 218 11.24 -14.12 -24.75
C LYS A 218 10.04 -13.68 -25.57
N VAL A 219 9.55 -12.44 -25.33
CA VAL A 219 8.43 -11.87 -26.09
C VAL A 219 8.68 -11.97 -27.60
N GLY A 220 9.88 -11.61 -28.09
CA GLY A 220 10.23 -11.71 -29.49
C GLY A 220 10.26 -13.14 -30.05
N GLN A 221 10.55 -14.14 -29.21
CA GLN A 221 10.47 -15.56 -29.59
C GLN A 221 9.01 -16.00 -29.73
N LEU A 222 8.12 -15.56 -28.84
CA LEU A 222 6.69 -15.87 -28.91
C LEU A 222 6.01 -15.30 -30.16
N GLU A 223 6.51 -14.19 -30.71
CA GLU A 223 6.03 -13.66 -31.99
C GLU A 223 6.40 -14.56 -33.17
N GLN A 224 7.53 -15.26 -33.08
CA GLN A 224 7.96 -16.26 -34.10
C GLN A 224 7.31 -17.64 -33.87
N GLY A 225 6.91 -17.92 -32.64
CA GLY A 225 6.31 -19.16 -32.19
C GLY A 225 7.01 -19.74 -30.97
N CYS A 226 6.22 -20.19 -30.01
CA CYS A 226 6.74 -20.84 -28.81
C CYS A 226 7.51 -22.12 -29.19
N GLU A 227 8.73 -22.29 -28.71
CA GLU A 227 9.58 -23.44 -29.02
C GLU A 227 8.95 -24.80 -28.58
N TYR A 228 8.05 -24.75 -27.56
CA TYR A 228 7.42 -25.97 -26.99
C TYR A 228 6.07 -26.33 -27.61
N CYS A 229 5.21 -25.30 -27.86
CA CYS A 229 3.86 -25.56 -28.35
C CYS A 229 3.57 -24.94 -29.72
N SER A 230 4.56 -24.28 -30.32
CA SER A 230 4.51 -23.64 -31.65
C SER A 230 3.46 -22.55 -31.77
N THR A 231 2.74 -22.18 -30.69
CA THR A 231 1.73 -21.12 -30.71
C THR A 231 2.40 -19.76 -30.84
N ARG A 232 1.89 -18.92 -31.72
CA ARG A 232 2.38 -17.57 -31.95
C ARG A 232 1.51 -16.56 -31.21
N PHE A 233 2.16 -15.57 -30.62
CA PHE A 233 1.50 -14.46 -29.93
C PHE A 233 2.07 -13.13 -30.40
N SER A 234 1.20 -12.16 -30.69
CA SER A 234 1.64 -10.79 -30.92
C SER A 234 1.92 -10.09 -29.59
N ILE A 235 2.73 -9.03 -29.59
CA ILE A 235 2.94 -8.18 -28.40
C ILE A 235 1.59 -7.73 -27.80
N ARG A 236 0.58 -7.46 -28.63
CA ARG A 236 -0.75 -7.03 -28.19
C ARG A 236 -1.53 -8.13 -27.46
N ASP A 237 -1.22 -9.39 -27.71
CA ASP A 237 -1.83 -10.52 -27.00
C ASP A 237 -1.18 -10.75 -25.63
N LEU A 238 0.10 -10.37 -25.51
CA LEU A 238 0.90 -10.55 -24.29
C LEU A 238 0.74 -9.37 -23.31
N PHE A 239 0.44 -8.18 -23.83
CA PHE A 239 0.33 -6.97 -23.02
C PHE A 239 -1.02 -6.28 -23.23
N PRO A 240 -1.55 -5.64 -22.20
CA PRO A 240 -0.99 -5.44 -20.86
C PRO A 240 -1.08 -6.70 -20.01
N TYR A 241 -0.12 -6.83 -19.08
CA TYR A 241 0.02 -7.98 -18.20
C TYR A 241 -0.04 -7.56 -16.73
N VAL A 242 -0.89 -8.22 -15.93
CA VAL A 242 -0.95 -8.01 -14.48
C VAL A 242 0.14 -8.82 -13.82
N THR A 243 1.07 -8.13 -13.17
CA THR A 243 2.22 -8.77 -12.49
C THR A 243 2.05 -8.88 -10.98
N ASN A 244 1.04 -8.23 -10.44
CA ASN A 244 0.81 -8.19 -9.01
C ASN A 244 -0.59 -7.72 -8.67
N THR A 245 -1.28 -8.44 -7.80
CA THR A 245 -2.60 -8.06 -7.27
C THR A 245 -2.65 -8.38 -5.79
N TYR A 246 -3.03 -7.42 -4.95
CA TYR A 246 -3.23 -7.65 -3.53
C TYR A 246 -4.25 -6.70 -2.91
N LEU A 247 -4.83 -7.12 -1.81
CA LEU A 247 -5.75 -6.31 -1.01
C LEU A 247 -5.02 -5.73 0.19
N VAL A 248 -5.19 -4.43 0.39
CA VAL A 248 -4.69 -3.69 1.55
C VAL A 248 -5.88 -3.20 2.35
N ARG A 249 -5.81 -3.30 3.66
CA ARG A 249 -6.85 -2.74 4.49
C ARG A 249 -6.92 -1.23 4.31
N SER A 250 -8.11 -0.69 4.01
CA SER A 250 -8.32 0.74 3.93
C SER A 250 -8.33 1.35 5.33
N ASN A 251 -7.28 2.08 5.69
CA ASN A 251 -7.26 2.92 6.89
C ASN A 251 -7.96 4.26 6.67
N THR A 252 -8.37 4.55 5.44
CA THR A 252 -9.07 5.77 5.08
C THR A 252 -10.57 5.66 5.35
N SER A 253 -10.96 5.40 6.61
CA SER A 253 -12.29 5.84 6.98
C SER A 253 -12.25 7.37 7.05
N THR A 254 -13.22 8.05 6.48
CA THR A 254 -13.48 9.48 6.69
C THR A 254 -13.44 9.85 8.18
N LYS A 255 -13.74 8.90 9.05
CA LYS A 255 -13.63 9.00 10.51
C LYS A 255 -12.18 9.17 11.00
N ASN A 256 -11.19 8.50 10.40
CA ASN A 256 -9.79 8.65 10.82
C ASN A 256 -9.23 10.02 10.41
N SER A 257 -9.59 10.51 9.23
CA SER A 257 -9.23 11.86 8.80
C SER A 257 -9.88 12.93 9.69
N VAL A 258 -11.14 12.74 10.09
CA VAL A 258 -11.82 13.64 11.03
C VAL A 258 -11.17 13.60 12.39
N VAL A 259 -10.87 12.43 12.96
CA VAL A 259 -10.18 12.28 14.24
C VAL A 259 -8.83 12.96 14.20
N PHE A 260 -8.05 12.74 13.13
CA PHE A 260 -6.75 13.38 12.96
C PHE A 260 -6.85 14.91 12.94
N THR A 261 -7.77 15.44 12.12
CA THR A 261 -7.96 16.89 11.98
C THR A 261 -8.46 17.53 13.29
N VAL A 262 -9.45 16.90 13.95
CA VAL A 262 -9.99 17.41 15.22
C VAL A 262 -8.94 17.35 16.32
N SER A 263 -8.15 16.27 16.41
CA SER A 263 -7.08 16.14 17.39
C SER A 263 -5.96 17.17 17.18
N LEU A 264 -5.60 17.43 15.93
CA LEU A 264 -4.61 18.45 15.58
C LEU A 264 -5.09 19.85 16.00
N LEU A 265 -6.32 20.20 15.63
CA LEU A 265 -6.92 21.48 16.00
C LEU A 265 -7.06 21.64 17.51
N PHE A 266 -7.47 20.58 18.20
CA PHE A 266 -7.57 20.57 19.66
C PHE A 266 -6.20 20.77 20.33
N GLY A 267 -5.15 20.09 19.85
CA GLY A 267 -3.79 20.25 20.36
C GLY A 267 -3.27 21.68 20.20
N ILE A 268 -3.48 22.28 19.02
CA ILE A 268 -3.10 23.67 18.74
C ILE A 268 -3.87 24.62 19.67
N ALA A 269 -5.19 24.46 19.78
CA ALA A 269 -6.03 25.32 20.62
C ALA A 269 -5.66 25.20 22.11
N ALA A 270 -5.46 23.99 22.62
CA ALA A 270 -5.11 23.74 24.01
C ALA A 270 -3.76 24.40 24.39
N VAL A 271 -2.73 24.21 23.54
CA VAL A 271 -1.41 24.81 23.78
C VAL A 271 -1.47 26.33 23.65
N PHE A 272 -2.27 26.85 22.71
CA PHE A 272 -2.48 28.31 22.57
C PHE A 272 -3.04 28.91 23.84
N VAL A 273 -4.13 28.37 24.36
CA VAL A 273 -4.76 28.85 25.59
C VAL A 273 -3.82 28.72 26.79
N ALA A 274 -3.16 27.55 26.91
CA ALA A 274 -2.20 27.34 28.02
C ALA A 274 -1.05 28.35 27.99
N THR A 275 -0.48 28.64 26.80
CA THR A 275 0.63 29.57 26.65
C THR A 275 0.18 31.03 26.91
N LEU A 276 -1.03 31.39 26.47
CA LEU A 276 -1.61 32.70 26.78
C LEU A 276 -1.77 32.93 28.28
N LEU A 277 -2.34 31.94 28.98
CA LEU A 277 -2.55 32.03 30.43
C LEU A 277 -1.21 32.07 31.19
N TYR A 278 -0.28 31.19 30.80
CA TYR A 278 1.05 31.15 31.39
C TYR A 278 1.82 32.43 31.19
N GLY A 279 1.81 32.99 29.97
CA GLY A 279 2.50 34.23 29.64
C GLY A 279 1.90 35.44 30.36
N LYS A 280 0.56 35.48 30.58
CA LYS A 280 -0.09 36.52 31.37
C LYS A 280 0.36 36.53 32.85
N ILE A 281 0.60 35.34 33.40
CA ILE A 281 0.94 35.15 34.81
C ILE A 281 2.44 35.35 35.05
N HIS A 282 3.29 34.81 34.17
CA HIS A 282 4.72 34.67 34.45
C HIS A 282 5.64 35.59 33.66
N TRP A 283 5.23 36.09 32.47
CA TRP A 283 6.18 36.76 31.58
C TRP A 283 6.07 38.30 31.64
N GLY A 284 4.98 38.85 32.19
CA GLY A 284 4.80 40.31 32.26
C GLY A 284 4.80 41.00 30.89
N TYR A 285 4.65 40.27 29.80
CA TYR A 285 4.66 40.80 28.44
C TYR A 285 3.37 41.57 28.14
N SER A 286 3.45 42.52 27.20
CA SER A 286 2.26 43.16 26.64
C SER A 286 1.35 42.06 26.02
N PHE A 287 0.04 42.32 25.98
CA PHE A 287 -0.93 41.38 25.45
C PHE A 287 -0.57 40.87 24.02
N ALA A 288 -0.13 41.80 23.17
CA ALA A 288 0.25 41.47 21.80
C ALA A 288 1.48 40.56 21.74
N LYS A 289 2.50 40.81 22.54
CA LYS A 289 3.71 39.97 22.61
C LYS A 289 3.39 38.60 23.16
N ASN A 290 2.50 38.50 24.13
CA ASN A 290 2.04 37.24 24.67
C ASN A 290 1.22 36.42 23.63
N LEU A 291 0.34 37.13 22.89
CA LEU A 291 -0.45 36.50 21.80
C LEU A 291 0.46 35.93 20.71
N PHE A 292 1.51 36.65 20.33
CA PHE A 292 2.50 36.17 19.34
C PHE A 292 3.23 34.91 19.80
N TYR A 293 3.76 34.90 21.03
CA TYR A 293 4.41 33.71 21.58
C TYR A 293 3.45 32.53 21.70
N ALA A 294 2.21 32.78 22.14
CA ALA A 294 1.18 31.76 22.20
C ALA A 294 0.88 31.16 20.82
N TYR A 295 0.81 31.99 19.77
CA TYR A 295 0.64 31.53 18.40
C TYR A 295 1.82 30.66 17.96
N LEU A 296 3.04 31.10 18.09
CA LEU A 296 4.24 30.41 17.65
C LEU A 296 4.42 29.06 18.36
N VAL A 297 4.26 29.06 19.69
CA VAL A 297 4.34 27.84 20.50
C VAL A 297 3.20 26.89 20.19
N SER A 298 1.99 27.38 19.91
CA SER A 298 0.84 26.54 19.60
C SER A 298 0.95 25.86 18.23
N VAL A 299 1.47 26.55 17.22
CA VAL A 299 1.63 25.95 15.87
C VAL A 299 2.64 24.80 15.92
N VAL A 300 3.77 25.00 16.58
CA VAL A 300 4.82 23.97 16.67
C VAL A 300 4.50 22.93 17.76
N GLY A 301 4.36 23.39 19.00
CA GLY A 301 4.14 22.49 20.15
C GLY A 301 2.74 21.90 20.18
N GLY A 302 1.71 22.71 19.88
CA GLY A 302 0.33 22.25 19.81
C GLY A 302 0.07 21.32 18.62
N GLY A 303 0.70 21.60 17.48
CA GLY A 303 0.69 20.69 16.34
C GLY A 303 1.27 19.32 16.71
N PHE A 304 2.43 19.30 17.36
CA PHE A 304 3.07 18.06 17.82
C PHE A 304 2.25 17.32 18.88
N ALA A 305 1.71 18.04 19.86
CA ALA A 305 0.82 17.46 20.89
C ALA A 305 -0.47 16.89 20.27
N GLY A 306 -1.06 17.58 19.29
CA GLY A 306 -2.23 17.13 18.56
C GLY A 306 -1.96 15.86 17.75
N LEU A 307 -0.78 15.72 17.15
CA LEU A 307 -0.35 14.49 16.46
C LEU A 307 -0.24 13.32 17.42
N ILE A 308 0.41 13.51 18.58
CA ILE A 308 0.52 12.45 19.61
C ILE A 308 -0.87 12.03 20.10
N PHE A 309 -1.75 13.03 20.37
CA PHE A 309 -3.11 12.74 20.82
C PHE A 309 -3.91 12.01 19.76
N ALA A 310 -3.79 12.39 18.47
CA ALA A 310 -4.41 11.67 17.37
C ALA A 310 -3.95 10.21 17.30
N ASP A 311 -2.66 9.98 17.46
CA ASP A 311 -2.09 8.61 17.44
C ASP A 311 -2.66 7.77 18.62
N ILE A 312 -2.74 8.34 19.82
CA ILE A 312 -3.34 7.67 20.99
C ILE A 312 -4.81 7.34 20.74
N VAL A 313 -5.62 8.29 20.24
CA VAL A 313 -7.04 8.07 19.94
C VAL A 313 -7.22 7.00 18.86
N LEU A 314 -6.36 7.00 17.83
CA LEU A 314 -6.37 6.00 16.77
C LEU A 314 -5.97 4.62 17.30
N ILE A 315 -4.98 4.53 18.20
CA ILE A 315 -4.58 3.29 18.89
C ILE A 315 -5.78 2.70 19.65
N ILE A 316 -6.42 3.50 20.49
CA ILE A 316 -7.56 3.08 21.32
C ILE A 316 -8.74 2.66 20.42
N SER A 317 -9.03 3.44 19.37
CA SER A 317 -10.13 3.13 18.46
C SER A 317 -9.87 1.92 17.57
N ALA A 318 -8.62 1.68 17.15
CA ALA A 318 -8.23 0.52 16.36
C ALA A 318 -8.25 -0.77 17.18
N SER A 319 -7.77 -0.71 18.43
CA SER A 319 -7.80 -1.84 19.36
C SER A 319 -9.23 -2.33 19.63
N ASN A 320 -10.20 -1.42 19.65
CA ASN A 320 -11.60 -1.76 19.98
C ASN A 320 -12.45 -2.21 18.79
N ARG A 321 -12.05 -1.92 17.54
CA ARG A 321 -12.95 -2.14 16.39
C ARG A 321 -12.68 -3.36 15.54
N ASP A 322 -11.42 -3.79 15.40
CA ASP A 322 -11.09 -4.74 14.33
C ASP A 322 -10.01 -5.77 14.67
N GLY A 323 -9.56 -5.85 15.90
CA GLY A 323 -8.49 -6.79 16.29
C GLY A 323 -7.14 -6.55 15.61
N MET A 324 -6.97 -5.49 14.81
CA MET A 324 -5.67 -5.21 14.19
C MET A 324 -4.72 -4.57 15.19
N ARG A 325 -3.48 -5.06 15.27
CA ARG A 325 -2.45 -4.41 16.08
C ARG A 325 -2.12 -3.03 15.52
N HIS A 326 -1.92 -2.07 16.41
CA HIS A 326 -1.59 -0.71 16.04
C HIS A 326 -0.28 -0.64 15.25
N ILE A 327 -0.30 0.13 14.16
CA ILE A 327 0.88 0.44 13.36
C ILE A 327 1.48 1.73 13.92
N PRO A 328 2.68 1.72 14.53
CA PRO A 328 3.30 2.91 15.06
C PRO A 328 3.61 3.90 13.94
N MET A 329 2.94 5.05 13.92
CA MET A 329 3.05 6.05 12.85
C MET A 329 4.49 6.50 12.61
N PHE A 330 5.24 6.73 13.70
CA PHE A 330 6.65 7.17 13.61
C PHE A 330 7.58 6.10 13.01
N LYS A 331 7.31 4.81 13.22
CA LYS A 331 8.08 3.72 12.61
C LYS A 331 7.75 3.52 11.15
N PHE A 332 6.51 3.85 10.77
CA PHE A 332 6.02 3.71 9.40
C PHE A 332 6.49 4.86 8.49
N ILE A 333 6.66 6.08 9.05
CA ILE A 333 7.18 7.22 8.31
C ILE A 333 8.58 6.88 7.78
N GLY A 334 8.75 6.93 6.46
CA GLY A 334 10.01 6.62 5.77
C GLY A 334 10.34 5.14 5.61
N ALA A 335 9.50 4.21 6.09
CA ALA A 335 9.73 2.76 5.96
C ALA A 335 9.89 2.33 4.49
N LYS A 336 9.00 2.78 3.61
CA LYS A 336 9.07 2.58 2.16
C LYS A 336 10.40 3.07 1.58
N GLY A 337 10.85 4.26 1.99
CA GLY A 337 12.12 4.85 1.54
C GLY A 337 13.35 4.08 2.02
N LYS A 338 13.31 3.50 3.22
CA LYS A 338 14.40 2.66 3.75
C LYS A 338 14.55 1.38 2.95
N ILE A 339 13.46 0.65 2.70
CA ILE A 339 13.44 -0.55 1.87
C ILE A 339 13.92 -0.22 0.46
N ALA A 340 13.38 0.82 -0.15
CA ALA A 340 13.76 1.24 -1.48
C ALA A 340 15.25 1.61 -1.59
N ARG A 341 15.82 2.25 -0.56
CA ARG A 341 17.24 2.60 -0.54
C ARG A 341 18.16 1.38 -0.56
N VAL A 342 17.79 0.33 0.18
CA VAL A 342 18.57 -0.92 0.20
C VAL A 342 18.51 -1.60 -1.16
N ILE A 343 17.32 -1.77 -1.74
CA ILE A 343 17.18 -2.56 -2.97
C ILE A 343 17.68 -1.78 -4.20
N LYS A 344 17.48 -0.45 -4.25
CA LYS A 344 17.93 0.38 -5.38
C LYS A 344 19.43 0.40 -5.61
N GLN A 345 20.23 -0.03 -4.64
CA GLN A 345 21.68 -0.20 -4.82
C GLN A 345 21.98 -1.32 -5.84
N TYR A 346 21.07 -2.29 -5.97
CA TYR A 346 21.23 -3.45 -6.83
C TYR A 346 20.27 -3.42 -8.03
N ASP A 347 19.05 -2.85 -7.85
CA ASP A 347 18.04 -2.67 -8.89
C ASP A 347 17.59 -1.20 -8.96
N PRO A 348 18.17 -0.40 -9.86
CA PRO A 348 17.79 1.01 -10.05
C PRO A 348 16.31 1.20 -10.44
N ASN A 349 15.71 0.19 -11.10
CA ASN A 349 14.33 0.19 -11.56
C ASN A 349 13.34 -0.36 -10.51
N PHE A 350 13.80 -0.51 -9.26
CA PHE A 350 12.99 -1.05 -8.18
C PHE A 350 11.66 -0.31 -8.00
N LEU A 351 10.59 -1.07 -8.01
CA LEU A 351 9.23 -0.62 -7.76
C LEU A 351 8.71 -1.20 -6.44
N TYR A 352 8.52 -0.34 -5.45
CA TYR A 352 8.13 -0.76 -4.10
C TYR A 352 6.80 -1.53 -4.09
N GLU A 353 5.80 -1.08 -4.82
CA GLU A 353 4.47 -1.68 -4.85
C GLU A 353 4.50 -3.10 -5.44
N LYS A 354 5.36 -3.34 -6.44
CA LYS A 354 5.59 -4.70 -6.96
C LYS A 354 6.24 -5.58 -5.91
N PHE A 355 7.28 -5.09 -5.25
CA PHE A 355 7.98 -5.79 -4.17
C PHE A 355 7.03 -6.10 -2.99
N GLU A 356 6.24 -5.10 -2.57
CA GLU A 356 5.25 -5.27 -1.50
C GLU A 356 4.29 -6.41 -1.80
N GLY A 357 3.75 -6.46 -3.00
CA GLY A 357 2.86 -7.54 -3.41
C GLY A 357 3.56 -8.90 -3.51
N GLN A 358 4.81 -8.96 -3.98
CA GLN A 358 5.59 -10.21 -3.97
C GLN A 358 5.77 -10.73 -2.54
N VAL A 359 6.15 -9.88 -1.59
CA VAL A 359 6.29 -10.28 -0.18
C VAL A 359 4.95 -10.74 0.40
N ILE A 360 3.84 -10.05 0.09
CA ILE A 360 2.50 -10.46 0.49
C ILE A 360 2.15 -11.85 -0.04
N SER A 361 2.41 -12.10 -1.31
CA SER A 361 2.14 -13.40 -1.94
C SER A 361 3.01 -14.52 -1.36
N LEU A 362 4.30 -14.26 -1.12
CA LEU A 362 5.22 -15.21 -0.47
C LEU A 362 4.71 -15.61 0.91
N ILE A 363 4.36 -14.63 1.76
CA ILE A 363 3.84 -14.89 3.10
C ILE A 363 2.55 -15.71 3.02
N LYS A 364 1.61 -15.34 2.15
CA LYS A 364 0.35 -16.09 1.99
C LYS A 364 0.57 -17.51 1.51
N MET A 365 1.46 -17.73 0.54
CA MET A 365 1.83 -19.07 0.09
C MET A 365 2.41 -19.91 1.23
N ALA A 366 3.34 -19.34 2.00
CA ALA A 366 3.94 -20.01 3.16
C ALA A 366 2.92 -20.31 4.27
N VAL A 367 1.96 -19.40 4.51
CA VAL A 367 0.89 -19.61 5.50
C VAL A 367 -0.09 -20.68 5.06
N PHE A 368 -0.55 -20.65 3.80
CA PHE A 368 -1.64 -21.52 3.34
C PHE A 368 -1.18 -22.89 2.79
N THR A 369 0.12 -23.07 2.52
CA THR A 369 0.61 -24.40 2.07
C THR A 369 0.42 -25.46 3.15
N GLU A 370 0.09 -26.67 2.76
CA GLU A 370 0.08 -27.87 3.62
C GLU A 370 1.44 -28.57 3.62
N ASP A 371 2.21 -28.36 2.55
CA ASP A 371 3.55 -28.91 2.37
C ASP A 371 4.59 -27.79 2.16
N PRO A 372 5.09 -27.18 3.25
CA PRO A 372 6.08 -26.12 3.19
C PRO A 372 7.44 -26.61 2.64
N ASP A 373 7.77 -27.88 2.82
CA ASP A 373 9.06 -28.44 2.41
C ASP A 373 9.18 -28.50 0.88
N ASN A 374 8.07 -28.65 0.18
CA ASN A 374 8.02 -28.68 -1.29
C ASN A 374 7.85 -27.29 -1.92
N LEU A 375 7.66 -26.25 -1.12
CA LEU A 375 7.52 -24.88 -1.62
C LEU A 375 8.90 -24.29 -1.91
N ALA A 376 9.26 -24.07 -3.19
CA ALA A 376 10.58 -23.54 -3.57
C ALA A 376 10.87 -22.13 -3.00
N SER A 377 9.82 -21.35 -2.75
CA SER A 377 9.91 -20.00 -2.20
C SER A 377 9.99 -19.95 -0.66
N TYR A 378 10.08 -21.12 0.03
CA TYR A 378 10.12 -21.22 1.49
C TYR A 378 11.23 -22.19 1.92
N GLN A 379 12.27 -21.70 2.60
CA GLN A 379 13.43 -22.51 3.00
C GLN A 379 13.40 -23.03 4.46
N PRO A 380 12.66 -22.42 5.43
CA PRO A 380 12.66 -22.91 6.79
C PRO A 380 12.25 -24.39 6.89
N THR A 381 12.91 -25.13 7.77
CA THR A 381 12.61 -26.55 8.03
C THR A 381 11.41 -26.77 8.94
N ALA A 382 10.97 -25.73 9.62
CA ALA A 382 9.80 -25.77 10.49
C ALA A 382 8.96 -24.50 10.32
N ARG A 383 7.65 -24.68 10.37
CA ARG A 383 6.67 -23.59 10.33
C ARG A 383 5.93 -23.53 11.66
N ASP A 384 5.64 -22.31 12.15
CA ASP A 384 4.83 -22.12 13.35
C ASP A 384 3.44 -22.78 13.17
N PRO A 385 3.05 -23.72 14.05
CA PRO A 385 1.75 -24.40 13.93
C PRO A 385 0.53 -23.47 14.03
N GLN A 386 0.69 -22.27 14.56
CA GLN A 386 -0.38 -21.29 14.61
C GLN A 386 -0.84 -20.85 13.22
N PHE A 387 0.02 -20.91 12.20
CA PHE A 387 -0.36 -20.62 10.82
C PHE A 387 -1.39 -21.61 10.28
N ASP A 388 -1.43 -22.84 10.77
CA ASP A 388 -2.38 -23.86 10.29
C ASP A 388 -3.85 -23.53 10.61
N ARG A 389 -4.09 -22.68 11.61
CA ARG A 389 -5.43 -22.23 11.98
C ARG A 389 -5.96 -21.06 11.16
N ILE A 390 -5.08 -20.40 10.39
CA ILE A 390 -5.45 -19.22 9.59
C ILE A 390 -6.18 -19.69 8.33
N VAL A 391 -7.40 -19.21 8.14
CA VAL A 391 -8.27 -19.53 7.00
C VAL A 391 -8.38 -18.37 6.00
N ASP A 392 -8.15 -17.12 6.46
CA ASP A 392 -8.01 -15.95 5.59
C ASP A 392 -7.12 -14.91 6.27
N MET A 393 -6.43 -14.11 5.47
CA MET A 393 -5.60 -13.03 5.97
C MET A 393 -5.50 -11.87 4.98
N ILE A 394 -5.55 -10.66 5.52
CA ILE A 394 -5.47 -9.42 4.74
C ILE A 394 -4.31 -8.58 5.26
N TYR A 395 -3.52 -8.09 4.34
CA TYR A 395 -2.40 -7.21 4.64
C TYR A 395 -2.87 -5.88 5.25
N GLY A 396 -2.22 -5.47 6.32
CA GLY A 396 -2.58 -4.26 7.09
C GLY A 396 -2.10 -2.95 6.49
N GLY A 397 -1.32 -3.01 5.38
CA GLY A 397 -0.80 -1.81 4.71
C GLY A 397 0.50 -1.27 5.31
N ALA A 398 1.19 -2.04 6.16
CA ALA A 398 2.47 -1.64 6.73
C ALA A 398 3.52 -2.74 6.64
N MET A 399 4.69 -2.34 6.14
CA MET A 399 5.90 -3.17 6.06
C MET A 399 7.09 -2.33 6.50
N ILE A 400 7.83 -2.79 7.50
CA ILE A 400 8.96 -2.06 8.09
C ILE A 400 10.21 -2.93 8.02
N LEU A 401 11.29 -2.36 7.51
CA LEU A 401 12.61 -2.99 7.53
C LEU A 401 13.16 -3.02 8.96
N GLN A 402 13.41 -4.22 9.47
CA GLN A 402 14.05 -4.44 10.78
C GLN A 402 15.55 -4.56 10.63
N ASP A 403 16.01 -5.34 9.65
CA ASP A 403 17.41 -5.58 9.37
C ASP A 403 17.63 -5.80 7.87
N ALA A 404 18.82 -5.48 7.38
CA ALA A 404 19.27 -5.79 6.03
C ALA A 404 20.78 -5.95 6.00
N HIS A 405 21.25 -7.07 5.49
CA HIS A 405 22.67 -7.34 5.30
C HIS A 405 22.91 -8.17 4.04
N THR A 406 24.12 -8.08 3.52
CA THR A 406 24.55 -8.87 2.36
C THR A 406 25.67 -9.81 2.76
N ASN A 407 25.51 -11.09 2.44
CA ASN A 407 26.54 -12.09 2.63
C ASN A 407 26.94 -12.65 1.26
N GLY A 408 28.15 -12.32 0.79
CA GLY A 408 28.52 -12.55 -0.60
C GLY A 408 27.56 -11.86 -1.55
N ASN A 409 26.95 -12.63 -2.46
CA ASN A 409 25.93 -12.13 -3.39
C ASN A 409 24.49 -12.26 -2.87
N MET A 410 24.28 -12.73 -1.65
CA MET A 410 22.93 -12.90 -1.09
C MET A 410 22.56 -11.71 -0.23
N LEU A 411 21.54 -10.94 -0.65
CA LEU A 411 20.89 -9.92 0.17
C LEU A 411 19.84 -10.59 1.04
N SER A 412 19.95 -10.36 2.35
CA SER A 412 18.99 -10.78 3.34
C SER A 412 18.29 -9.57 3.94
N MET A 413 16.97 -9.61 4.04
CA MET A 413 16.16 -8.53 4.61
C MET A 413 15.12 -9.10 5.56
N THR A 414 15.10 -8.62 6.79
CA THR A 414 14.05 -8.94 7.76
C THR A 414 13.01 -7.82 7.78
N LEU A 415 11.78 -8.18 7.46
CA LEU A 415 10.65 -7.29 7.30
C LEU A 415 9.59 -7.63 8.35
N ARG A 416 9.10 -6.62 9.08
CA ARG A 416 7.92 -6.74 9.94
C ARG A 416 6.69 -6.29 9.17
N THR A 417 5.67 -7.13 9.14
CA THR A 417 4.42 -6.91 8.41
C THR A 417 3.21 -7.04 9.34
N TRP A 418 2.17 -6.24 9.07
CA TRP A 418 0.92 -6.21 9.84
C TRP A 418 -0.19 -6.88 9.07
N TRP A 419 -0.95 -7.72 9.76
CA TRP A 419 -2.01 -8.53 9.16
C TRP A 419 -3.30 -8.50 9.98
N SER A 420 -4.41 -8.71 9.31
CA SER A 420 -5.70 -9.05 9.91
C SER A 420 -6.01 -10.49 9.51
N SER A 421 -5.85 -11.42 10.44
CA SER A 421 -6.02 -12.85 10.20
C SER A 421 -7.37 -13.32 10.71
N TYR A 422 -7.95 -14.28 10.00
CA TYR A 422 -9.15 -15.00 10.39
C TYR A 422 -8.74 -16.42 10.73
N THR A 423 -8.91 -16.81 12.00
CA THR A 423 -8.54 -18.13 12.50
C THR A 423 -9.79 -18.96 12.78
N TYR A 424 -9.75 -20.24 12.44
CA TYR A 424 -10.82 -21.18 12.76
C TYR A 424 -10.43 -22.03 13.96
N GLU A 425 -11.19 -21.91 15.04
CA GLU A 425 -10.98 -22.64 16.30
C GLU A 425 -12.32 -23.00 16.94
N ASN A 426 -12.46 -24.25 17.35
CA ASN A 426 -13.64 -24.75 18.06
C ASN A 426 -14.98 -24.40 17.39
N GLY A 427 -15.05 -24.56 16.06
CA GLY A 427 -16.28 -24.29 15.29
C GLY A 427 -16.60 -22.81 15.09
N ARG A 428 -15.64 -21.90 15.36
CA ARG A 428 -15.85 -20.44 15.24
C ARG A 428 -14.71 -19.77 14.49
N ILE A 429 -15.05 -18.75 13.71
CA ILE A 429 -14.06 -17.86 13.11
C ILE A 429 -13.79 -16.70 14.08
N ARG A 430 -12.53 -16.46 14.36
CA ARG A 430 -12.05 -15.31 15.14
C ARG A 430 -11.18 -14.44 14.27
N LYS A 431 -11.42 -13.14 14.34
CA LYS A 431 -10.56 -12.15 13.69
C LYS A 431 -9.52 -11.65 14.69
N LYS A 432 -8.25 -11.67 14.30
CA LYS A 432 -7.11 -11.28 15.14
C LYS A 432 -6.17 -10.37 14.34
N GLY A 433 -5.51 -9.46 15.03
CA GLY A 433 -4.39 -8.69 14.48
C GLY A 433 -3.08 -9.40 14.72
N ASP A 434 -2.35 -9.72 13.67
CA ASP A 434 -1.08 -10.42 13.74
C ASP A 434 0.06 -9.58 13.21
N LEU A 435 1.25 -9.82 13.75
CA LEU A 435 2.52 -9.34 13.23
C LEU A 435 3.29 -10.55 12.72
N ILE A 436 3.84 -10.44 11.51
CA ILE A 436 4.71 -11.46 10.96
C ILE A 436 6.06 -10.82 10.67
N ASP A 437 7.10 -11.35 11.30
CA ASP A 437 8.49 -11.08 10.91
C ASP A 437 8.88 -12.10 9.87
N VAL A 438 9.28 -11.63 8.70
CA VAL A 438 9.73 -12.47 7.59
C VAL A 438 11.11 -12.04 7.16
N THR A 439 12.04 -12.99 7.09
CA THR A 439 13.36 -12.81 6.50
C THR A 439 13.33 -13.36 5.09
N ILE A 440 13.57 -12.49 4.12
CA ILE A 440 13.64 -12.83 2.72
C ILE A 440 15.06 -12.70 2.20
N ILE A 441 15.42 -13.59 1.27
CA ILE A 441 16.75 -13.58 0.63
C ILE A 441 16.63 -13.58 -0.88
N ARG A 442 17.60 -12.96 -1.54
CA ARG A 442 17.74 -12.97 -3.01
C ARG A 442 19.18 -12.72 -3.42
N ASN A 443 19.62 -13.37 -4.51
CA ASN A 443 20.92 -13.12 -5.13
C ASN A 443 20.91 -11.77 -5.87
N VAL A 444 21.80 -10.86 -5.46
CA VAL A 444 21.88 -9.50 -6.01
C VAL A 444 22.47 -9.45 -7.42
N ALA A 445 23.26 -10.45 -7.82
CA ALA A 445 23.85 -10.50 -9.15
C ALA A 445 22.81 -10.55 -10.27
N ASN A 446 21.64 -11.13 -9.98
CA ASN A 446 20.54 -11.33 -10.94
C ASN A 446 19.37 -10.36 -10.73
N MET A 447 19.50 -9.37 -9.83
CA MET A 447 18.38 -8.48 -9.48
C MET A 447 17.92 -7.58 -10.64
N GLN A 448 18.82 -7.24 -11.54
CA GLN A 448 18.51 -6.38 -12.69
C GLN A 448 17.84 -7.14 -13.85
N ALA A 449 17.79 -8.47 -13.78
CA ALA A 449 17.10 -9.24 -14.81
C ALA A 449 15.60 -8.86 -14.83
N PRO A 450 15.03 -8.54 -16.00
CA PRO A 450 13.63 -8.22 -16.10
C PRO A 450 12.82 -9.49 -15.79
N GLY A 451 12.42 -9.68 -14.53
CA GLY A 451 11.59 -10.81 -14.10
C GLY A 451 10.13 -10.40 -13.94
N PHE A 452 9.24 -11.09 -14.63
CA PHE A 452 7.85 -11.24 -14.21
C PHE A 452 7.75 -12.38 -13.19
N SER A 453 6.56 -12.72 -12.76
CA SER A 453 6.35 -13.88 -11.90
C SER A 453 7.05 -15.13 -12.47
N ILE A 454 7.79 -15.84 -11.62
CA ILE A 454 8.52 -17.06 -12.01
C ILE A 454 7.61 -18.24 -11.73
N SER A 455 6.53 -18.37 -12.48
CA SER A 455 5.66 -19.55 -12.35
C SER A 455 6.22 -20.76 -13.10
N ALA A 456 6.92 -20.55 -14.22
CA ALA A 456 7.54 -21.62 -14.98
C ALA A 456 9.02 -21.32 -15.19
N VAL A 457 9.88 -22.30 -14.90
CA VAL A 457 11.33 -22.21 -15.03
C VAL A 457 11.89 -23.38 -15.83
N GLY A 458 13.00 -23.19 -16.51
CA GLY A 458 13.77 -24.26 -17.08
C GLY A 458 14.74 -24.85 -16.05
N CYS A 459 14.73 -26.16 -15.88
CA CYS A 459 15.71 -26.81 -15.02
C CYS A 459 17.13 -26.62 -15.60
N PRO A 460 18.08 -26.07 -14.84
CA PRO A 460 19.43 -25.82 -15.35
C PRO A 460 20.18 -27.12 -15.69
N GLN A 461 19.74 -28.26 -15.15
CA GLN A 461 20.42 -29.53 -15.38
C GLN A 461 19.86 -30.32 -16.55
N CYS A 462 18.52 -30.36 -16.73
CA CYS A 462 17.91 -31.21 -17.78
C CYS A 462 17.12 -30.40 -18.82
N GLY A 463 16.99 -29.08 -18.67
CA GLY A 463 16.22 -28.20 -19.56
C GLY A 463 14.70 -28.36 -19.45
N GLY A 464 14.19 -29.30 -18.64
CA GLY A 464 12.77 -29.53 -18.47
C GLY A 464 12.08 -28.32 -17.81
N SER A 465 10.97 -27.85 -18.38
CA SER A 465 10.19 -26.76 -17.81
C SER A 465 9.25 -27.27 -16.71
N PHE A 466 9.22 -26.59 -15.57
CA PHE A 466 8.33 -26.93 -14.45
C PHE A 466 7.93 -25.67 -13.65
N ASP A 467 6.90 -25.81 -12.82
CA ASP A 467 6.39 -24.74 -11.97
C ASP A 467 7.19 -24.68 -10.65
N ALA A 468 8.20 -23.82 -10.62
CA ALA A 468 9.05 -23.64 -9.44
C ALA A 468 8.34 -22.98 -8.24
N VAL A 469 7.14 -22.41 -8.42
CA VAL A 469 6.33 -21.91 -7.29
C VAL A 469 5.72 -23.08 -6.52
N ARG A 470 5.46 -24.19 -7.21
CA ARG A 470 4.78 -25.37 -6.63
C ARG A 470 5.73 -26.48 -6.24
N GLN A 471 6.92 -26.52 -6.85
CA GLN A 471 7.85 -27.65 -6.70
C GLN A 471 9.26 -27.13 -6.52
N ARG A 472 9.90 -27.54 -5.42
CA ARG A 472 11.31 -27.22 -5.16
C ARG A 472 12.25 -28.03 -6.05
N ASN A 473 11.89 -29.26 -6.34
CA ASN A 473 12.70 -30.16 -7.12
C ASN A 473 12.13 -30.32 -8.53
N CYS A 474 12.99 -30.37 -9.52
CA CYS A 474 12.60 -30.65 -10.89
C CYS A 474 11.91 -32.03 -10.97
N PRO A 475 10.68 -32.11 -11.50
CA PRO A 475 9.95 -33.37 -11.57
C PRO A 475 10.57 -34.38 -12.58
N PHE A 476 11.47 -33.91 -13.46
CA PHE A 476 12.08 -34.73 -14.49
C PHE A 476 13.41 -35.36 -14.07
N CYS A 477 14.25 -34.63 -13.32
CA CYS A 477 15.57 -35.13 -12.94
C CYS A 477 15.85 -35.05 -11.42
N GLY A 478 14.90 -34.59 -10.62
CA GLY A 478 15.04 -34.49 -9.17
C GLY A 478 15.96 -33.40 -8.68
N ASN A 479 16.57 -32.58 -9.56
CA ASN A 479 17.48 -31.52 -9.16
C ASN A 479 16.75 -30.41 -8.40
N THR A 480 17.31 -29.98 -7.27
CA THR A 480 16.77 -28.88 -6.47
C THR A 480 16.96 -27.56 -7.21
N TYR A 481 15.87 -26.80 -7.33
CA TYR A 481 15.89 -25.48 -7.94
C TYR A 481 16.15 -24.40 -6.89
N HIS A 482 17.16 -23.61 -7.13
CA HIS A 482 17.59 -22.51 -6.26
C HIS A 482 16.89 -21.21 -6.65
N MET A 483 15.62 -21.04 -6.22
CA MET A 483 14.77 -19.91 -6.56
C MET A 483 15.36 -18.58 -6.10
N GLU A 484 16.14 -18.56 -5.04
CA GLU A 484 16.83 -17.37 -4.50
C GLU A 484 17.77 -16.69 -5.50
N ASN A 485 18.21 -17.41 -6.52
CA ASN A 485 19.02 -16.84 -7.59
C ASN A 485 18.23 -15.93 -8.53
N GLU A 486 16.92 -16.07 -8.60
CA GLU A 486 16.08 -15.35 -9.56
C GLU A 486 14.97 -14.53 -8.89
N ASN A 487 14.51 -14.94 -7.71
CA ASN A 487 13.41 -14.28 -7.00
C ASN A 487 13.66 -14.22 -5.49
N TRP A 488 12.80 -13.49 -4.79
CA TRP A 488 12.78 -13.48 -3.34
C TRP A 488 12.29 -14.82 -2.79
N VAL A 489 12.94 -15.31 -1.75
CA VAL A 489 12.62 -16.56 -1.04
C VAL A 489 12.55 -16.27 0.46
N ILE A 490 11.62 -16.90 1.17
CA ILE A 490 11.54 -16.81 2.63
C ILE A 490 12.59 -17.71 3.24
N ALA A 491 13.52 -17.14 3.99
CA ALA A 491 14.55 -17.85 4.77
C ALA A 491 14.15 -18.07 6.23
N ASP A 492 13.30 -17.21 6.79
CA ASP A 492 12.70 -17.37 8.14
C ASP A 492 11.36 -16.64 8.22
N MET A 493 10.42 -17.16 9.01
CA MET A 493 9.12 -16.53 9.22
C MET A 493 8.58 -16.86 10.62
N LYS A 494 8.20 -15.82 11.37
CA LYS A 494 7.69 -15.93 12.74
C LYS A 494 6.42 -15.13 12.93
N LEU A 495 5.45 -15.73 13.62
CA LEU A 495 4.26 -15.06 14.12
C LEU A 495 4.55 -14.47 15.51
N LEU A 496 4.14 -13.17 15.73
CA LEU A 496 4.46 -12.44 16.98
C LEU A 496 3.20 -12.11 17.78
#